data_4bf859cc2cfd472ac75f7e24ba4dc43b
#
_entry.id   4bf859cc2cfd472ac75f7e24ba4dc43b
#
_cell.length_a   1.000
_cell.length_b   1.000
_cell.length_c   1.000
_cell.angle_alpha   90.00
_cell.angle_beta   90.00
_cell.angle_gamma   90.00
#
_symmetry.space_group_name_H-M   'P 1'
#
loop_
_entity.id
_entity.type
_entity.pdbx_description
1 polymer ?
#
loop_
_entity_poly.entity_id
_entity_poly.type
_entity_poly.pdbx_seq_one_letter_code
_entity_poly.pdbx_strand_id
1 'polypeptide(L)'
;MNEKYDTIIIGSGISGLCCAALLSENDHKVLVLEKHFKIGGYTHTFKRKGFEWDVGIHYIGSVHNTKSFTRRLFDKISDNNLQWNKMSDNYDRMIFPDKSYDFIAPKKKFINQMKSYFPENSSELDDYIELIKNVNS
;
A
#
# COMPACT_ATOMS: atom_id res chain seq x y z
N MET A 1 19.40 -28.77 20.88
CA MET A 1 18.19 -28.23 21.55
C MET A 1 17.08 -28.21 20.51
N ASN A 2 15.98 -28.94 20.73
CA ASN A 2 14.81 -28.85 19.85
C ASN A 2 14.04 -27.59 20.20
N GLU A 3 14.20 -26.54 19.38
CA GLU A 3 13.37 -25.36 19.54
C GLU A 3 11.93 -25.69 19.11
N LYS A 4 10.98 -25.36 19.97
CA LYS A 4 9.55 -25.48 19.68
C LYS A 4 9.00 -24.11 19.33
N TYR A 5 8.18 -24.03 18.30
CA TYR A 5 7.46 -22.84 17.89
C TYR A 5 5.96 -23.08 18.02
N ASP A 6 5.21 -22.06 18.44
CA ASP A 6 3.75 -22.12 18.55
C ASP A 6 3.11 -21.94 17.17
N THR A 7 3.75 -21.17 16.31
CA THR A 7 3.24 -20.86 14.95
C THR A 7 4.37 -20.85 13.94
N ILE A 8 4.12 -21.43 12.76
CA ILE A 8 5.00 -21.35 11.60
C ILE A 8 4.25 -20.61 10.49
N ILE A 9 4.84 -19.54 9.98
CA ILE A 9 4.31 -18.73 8.88
C ILE A 9 5.16 -18.98 7.65
N ILE A 10 4.53 -19.31 6.54
CA ILE A 10 5.21 -19.55 5.27
C ILE A 10 5.05 -18.30 4.38
N GLY A 11 6.16 -17.63 4.13
CA GLY A 11 6.24 -16.39 3.36
C GLY A 11 6.33 -15.14 4.24
N SER A 12 7.30 -14.28 3.92
CA SER A 12 7.56 -13.00 4.61
C SER A 12 7.02 -11.80 3.84
N GLY A 13 5.95 -11.96 3.07
CA GLY A 13 5.18 -10.83 2.54
C GLY A 13 4.54 -10.02 3.67
N ILE A 14 4.01 -8.83 3.35
CA ILE A 14 3.47 -7.92 4.38
C ILE A 14 2.43 -8.59 5.28
N SER A 15 1.56 -9.44 4.73
CA SER A 15 0.56 -10.17 5.51
C SER A 15 1.18 -11.15 6.50
N GLY A 16 2.19 -11.92 6.06
CA GLY A 16 2.93 -12.85 6.92
C GLY A 16 3.68 -12.13 8.04
N LEU A 17 4.34 -11.02 7.70
CA LEU A 17 5.06 -10.20 8.69
C LEU A 17 4.11 -9.53 9.69
N CYS A 18 2.96 -8.99 9.24
CA CYS A 18 1.94 -8.46 10.15
C CYS A 18 1.40 -9.53 11.09
N CYS A 19 1.09 -10.71 10.56
CA CYS A 19 0.62 -11.83 11.38
C CYS A 19 1.68 -12.25 12.42
N ALA A 20 2.95 -12.36 12.00
CA ALA A 20 4.05 -12.70 12.89
C ALA A 20 4.21 -11.68 14.02
N ALA A 21 4.18 -10.40 13.69
CA ALA A 21 4.30 -9.32 14.67
C ALA A 21 3.17 -9.38 15.71
N LEU A 22 1.91 -9.46 15.24
CA LEU A 22 0.75 -9.49 16.12
C LEU A 22 0.71 -10.75 17.01
N LEU A 23 1.13 -11.91 16.51
CA LEU A 23 1.24 -13.14 17.30
C LEU A 23 2.35 -13.03 18.35
N SER A 24 3.51 -12.50 17.95
CA SER A 24 4.64 -12.32 18.88
C SER A 24 4.33 -11.36 20.00
N GLU A 25 3.53 -10.30 19.75
CA GLU A 25 3.03 -9.41 20.81
C GLU A 25 2.10 -10.11 21.81
N ASN A 26 1.54 -11.26 21.46
CA ASN A 26 0.71 -12.10 22.33
C ASN A 26 1.48 -13.34 22.80
N ASP A 27 2.77 -13.22 23.02
CA ASP A 27 3.67 -14.23 23.60
C ASP A 27 3.81 -15.52 22.77
N HIS A 28 3.36 -15.54 21.50
CA HIS A 28 3.60 -16.67 20.63
C HIS A 28 5.05 -16.68 20.13
N LYS A 29 5.71 -17.83 20.22
CA LYS A 29 6.99 -18.08 19.57
C LYS A 29 6.76 -18.38 18.08
N VAL A 30 7.03 -17.41 17.22
CA VAL A 30 6.73 -17.49 15.79
C VAL A 30 7.98 -17.75 14.97
N LEU A 31 7.90 -18.68 14.02
CA LEU A 31 8.90 -18.91 12.97
C LEU A 31 8.34 -18.47 11.63
N VAL A 32 9.06 -17.58 10.93
CA VAL A 32 8.73 -17.18 9.56
C VAL A 32 9.71 -17.85 8.60
N LEU A 33 9.18 -18.60 7.64
CA LEU A 33 9.96 -19.25 6.59
C LEU A 33 9.80 -18.48 5.29
N GLU A 34 10.91 -18.03 4.71
CA GLU A 34 10.94 -17.29 3.45
C GLU A 34 11.83 -18.03 2.43
N LYS A 35 11.30 -18.20 1.20
CA LYS A 35 12.04 -18.83 0.10
C LYS A 35 13.00 -17.86 -0.59
N HIS A 36 12.63 -16.59 -0.66
CA HIS A 36 13.41 -15.56 -1.30
C HIS A 36 14.59 -15.13 -0.43
N PHE A 37 15.69 -14.67 -1.03
CA PHE A 37 16.88 -14.22 -0.30
C PHE A 37 16.65 -12.92 0.48
N LYS A 38 15.56 -12.19 0.20
CA LYS A 38 15.18 -10.94 0.88
C LYS A 38 13.74 -11.03 1.37
N ILE A 39 13.52 -10.64 2.62
CA ILE A 39 12.20 -10.58 3.23
C ILE A 39 11.38 -9.40 2.69
N GLY A 40 10.04 -9.45 2.83
CA GLY A 40 9.14 -8.35 2.51
C GLY A 40 8.19 -8.62 1.33
N GLY A 41 8.43 -9.65 0.52
CA GLY A 41 7.61 -9.89 -0.67
C GLY A 41 7.59 -8.66 -1.59
N TYR A 42 6.42 -8.16 -2.00
CA TYR A 42 6.31 -6.94 -2.83
C TYR A 42 6.65 -5.64 -2.10
N THR A 43 6.90 -5.67 -0.80
CA THR A 43 7.30 -4.48 -0.03
C THR A 43 8.82 -4.34 0.13
N HIS A 44 9.62 -5.25 -0.41
CA HIS A 44 11.07 -5.10 -0.36
C HIS A 44 11.60 -4.19 -1.49
N THR A 45 12.80 -3.69 -1.30
CA THR A 45 13.51 -2.87 -2.28
C THR A 45 14.71 -3.61 -2.88
N PHE A 46 15.19 -3.20 -4.03
CA PHE A 46 16.45 -3.67 -4.61
C PHE A 46 17.32 -2.49 -5.05
N LYS A 47 18.63 -2.73 -5.13
CA LYS A 47 19.59 -1.71 -5.56
C LYS A 47 20.22 -2.11 -6.90
N ARG A 48 20.30 -1.13 -7.81
CA ARG A 48 20.98 -1.31 -9.10
C ARG A 48 21.64 -0.01 -9.53
N LYS A 49 22.93 -0.05 -9.88
CA LYS A 49 23.71 1.11 -10.37
C LYS A 49 23.62 2.33 -9.45
N GLY A 50 23.65 2.13 -8.13
CA GLY A 50 23.59 3.22 -7.15
C GLY A 50 22.18 3.75 -6.83
N PHE A 51 21.15 3.28 -7.52
CA PHE A 51 19.76 3.62 -7.26
C PHE A 51 19.07 2.53 -6.46
N GLU A 52 18.11 2.92 -5.63
CA GLU A 52 17.22 2.02 -4.90
C GLU A 52 15.82 2.08 -5.50
N TRP A 53 15.22 0.89 -5.68
CA TRP A 53 13.94 0.70 -6.35
C TRP A 53 13.02 -0.13 -5.47
N ASP A 54 11.74 0.22 -5.45
CA ASP A 54 10.70 -0.64 -4.90
C ASP A 54 10.35 -1.77 -5.87
N VAL A 55 9.98 -2.93 -5.33
CA VAL A 55 9.59 -4.08 -6.17
C VAL A 55 8.14 -3.96 -6.62
N GLY A 56 7.21 -3.66 -5.74
CA GLY A 56 5.80 -3.67 -6.07
C GLY A 56 4.97 -2.55 -5.46
N ILE A 57 5.26 -2.12 -4.25
CA ILE A 57 4.47 -1.10 -3.56
C ILE A 57 5.27 0.19 -3.47
N HIS A 58 4.78 1.24 -4.11
CA HIS A 58 5.43 2.55 -4.16
C HIS A 58 4.77 3.58 -3.23
N TYR A 59 3.46 3.45 -2.99
CA TYR A 59 2.71 4.31 -2.07
C TYR A 59 1.52 3.56 -1.47
N ILE A 60 1.03 4.05 -0.34
CA ILE A 60 -0.10 3.47 0.39
C ILE A 60 -1.15 4.55 0.64
N GLY A 61 -2.41 4.21 0.35
CA GLY A 61 -3.55 5.07 0.61
C GLY A 61 -4.00 5.06 2.07
N SER A 62 -4.75 6.08 2.45
CA SER A 62 -5.47 6.19 3.74
C SER A 62 -4.63 6.25 5.01
N VAL A 63 -3.30 6.16 4.95
CA VAL A 63 -2.42 6.20 6.14
C VAL A 63 -2.34 7.60 6.78
N HIS A 64 -2.76 8.65 6.08
CA HIS A 64 -2.91 9.99 6.65
C HIS A 64 -4.06 10.08 7.65
N ASN A 65 -5.05 9.20 7.55
CA ASN A 65 -6.15 9.11 8.50
C ASN A 65 -5.77 8.17 9.65
N THR A 66 -5.50 8.72 10.82
CA THR A 66 -5.12 7.97 12.02
C THR A 66 -6.17 6.97 12.50
N LYS A 67 -7.43 7.11 12.04
CA LYS A 67 -8.53 6.20 12.36
C LYS A 67 -8.66 5.05 11.35
N SER A 68 -7.96 5.10 10.21
CA SER A 68 -8.03 4.03 9.22
C SER A 68 -7.43 2.73 9.78
N PHE A 69 -7.98 1.61 9.35
CA PHE A 69 -7.46 0.29 9.75
C PHE A 69 -5.98 0.14 9.37
N THR A 70 -5.63 0.49 8.15
CA THR A 70 -4.25 0.38 7.64
C THR A 70 -3.27 1.18 8.48
N ARG A 71 -3.60 2.45 8.81
CA ARG A 71 -2.75 3.27 9.66
C ARG A 71 -2.57 2.67 11.05
N ARG A 72 -3.66 2.26 11.69
CA ARG A 72 -3.63 1.66 13.03
C ARG A 72 -2.84 0.35 13.06
N LEU A 73 -2.98 -0.48 12.01
CA LEU A 73 -2.21 -1.72 11.90
C LEU A 73 -0.71 -1.43 11.83
N PHE A 74 -0.30 -0.53 10.94
CA PHE A 74 1.12 -0.19 10.79
C PHE A 74 1.70 0.49 12.03
N ASP A 75 0.97 1.40 12.65
CA ASP A 75 1.38 2.02 13.92
C ASP A 75 1.60 0.94 15.00
N LYS A 76 0.69 -0.04 15.07
CA LYS A 76 0.76 -1.14 16.05
C LYS A 76 1.99 -2.02 15.81
N ILE A 77 2.17 -2.57 14.61
CA ILE A 77 3.25 -3.53 14.32
C ILE A 77 4.64 -2.88 14.22
N SER A 78 4.72 -1.57 14.11
CA SER A 78 5.98 -0.81 14.08
C SER A 78 6.28 -0.07 15.38
N ASP A 79 5.45 -0.26 16.41
CA ASP A 79 5.55 0.47 17.67
C ASP A 79 5.55 2.00 17.48
N ASN A 80 4.76 2.49 16.52
CA ASN A 80 4.70 3.87 16.05
C ASN A 80 6.03 4.42 15.47
N ASN A 81 6.98 3.57 15.14
CA ASN A 81 8.27 4.01 14.58
C ASN A 81 8.20 4.30 13.08
N LEU A 82 7.15 3.89 12.38
CA LEU A 82 7.00 4.13 10.95
C LEU A 82 6.54 5.57 10.68
N GLN A 83 7.37 6.33 9.97
CA GLN A 83 7.05 7.70 9.57
C GLN A 83 6.45 7.72 8.17
N TRP A 84 5.38 8.50 8.01
CA TRP A 84 4.66 8.65 6.75
C TRP A 84 4.92 10.02 6.13
N ASN A 85 5.38 10.04 4.89
CA ASN A 85 5.53 11.26 4.11
C ASN A 85 4.36 11.41 3.13
N LYS A 86 3.77 12.60 3.09
CA LYS A 86 2.72 12.92 2.13
C LYS A 86 3.33 13.10 0.75
N MET A 87 2.76 12.44 -0.25
CA MET A 87 3.04 12.69 -1.66
C MET A 87 2.50 14.06 -2.10
N SER A 88 2.96 14.56 -3.25
CA SER A 88 2.36 15.73 -3.91
C SER A 88 0.89 15.49 -4.23
N ASP A 89 0.12 16.58 -4.42
CA ASP A 89 -1.29 16.45 -4.81
C ASP A 89 -1.44 15.75 -6.15
N ASN A 90 -0.53 15.98 -7.12
CA ASN A 90 -0.39 15.13 -8.30
C ASN A 90 0.46 13.91 -7.92
N TYR A 91 -0.21 12.82 -7.56
CA TYR A 91 0.42 11.62 -6.99
C TYR A 91 0.79 10.58 -8.05
N ASP A 92 0.24 10.69 -9.26
CA ASP A 92 0.55 9.80 -10.36
C ASP A 92 0.35 10.49 -11.72
N ARG A 93 1.06 10.04 -12.74
CA ARG A 93 0.96 10.54 -14.12
C ARG A 93 1.14 9.40 -15.11
N MET A 94 0.14 9.20 -15.96
CA MET A 94 0.25 8.32 -17.12
C MET A 94 0.67 9.11 -18.34
N ILE A 95 1.76 8.68 -18.97
CA ILE A 95 2.34 9.35 -20.14
C ILE A 95 2.13 8.46 -21.36
N PHE A 96 1.39 8.98 -22.34
CA PHE A 96 1.20 8.40 -23.66
C PHE A 96 1.92 9.24 -24.70
N PRO A 97 2.13 8.73 -25.94
CA PRO A 97 2.85 9.47 -26.97
C PRO A 97 2.21 10.81 -27.34
N ASP A 98 0.90 10.92 -27.26
CA ASP A 98 0.09 12.08 -27.64
C ASP A 98 -0.35 12.95 -26.48
N LYS A 99 -0.47 12.39 -25.27
CA LYS A 99 -1.03 13.09 -24.11
C LYS A 99 -0.58 12.50 -22.78
N SER A 100 -0.53 13.33 -21.75
CA SER A 100 -0.35 12.88 -20.36
C SER A 100 -1.61 13.12 -19.54
N TYR A 101 -1.85 12.20 -18.60
CA TYR A 101 -2.99 12.23 -17.69
C TYR A 101 -2.50 12.28 -16.24
N ASP A 102 -2.83 13.36 -15.54
CA ASP A 102 -2.46 13.56 -14.14
C ASP A 102 -3.55 13.06 -13.21
N PHE A 103 -3.12 12.37 -12.15
CA PHE A 103 -3.99 11.87 -11.08
C PHE A 103 -3.79 12.75 -9.85
N ILE A 104 -4.77 13.60 -9.56
CA ILE A 104 -4.65 14.65 -8.58
C ILE A 104 -5.55 14.40 -7.37
N ALA A 105 -4.96 14.39 -6.18
CA ALA A 105 -5.72 14.37 -4.91
C ALA A 105 -6.22 15.78 -4.55
N PRO A 106 -7.29 15.93 -3.77
CA PRO A 106 -8.18 14.88 -3.27
C PRO A 106 -9.21 14.42 -4.31
N LYS A 107 -10.03 13.42 -3.96
CA LYS A 107 -11.05 12.81 -4.84
C LYS A 107 -11.82 13.80 -5.71
N LYS A 108 -12.25 14.93 -5.17
CA LYS A 108 -13.00 15.95 -5.94
C LYS A 108 -12.16 16.55 -7.08
N LYS A 109 -10.89 16.83 -6.84
CA LYS A 109 -9.96 17.31 -7.89
C LYS A 109 -9.73 16.24 -8.94
N PHE A 110 -9.55 14.96 -8.51
CA PHE A 110 -9.41 13.82 -9.41
C PHE A 110 -10.59 13.72 -10.37
N ILE A 111 -11.83 13.73 -9.84
CA ILE A 111 -13.05 13.63 -10.66
C ILE A 111 -13.10 14.78 -11.69
N ASN A 112 -12.88 16.01 -11.25
CA ASN A 112 -12.90 17.18 -12.13
C ASN A 112 -11.82 17.09 -13.22
N GLN A 113 -10.62 16.60 -12.84
CA GLN A 113 -9.53 16.42 -13.79
C GLN A 113 -9.87 15.33 -14.83
N MET A 114 -10.41 14.20 -14.42
CA MET A 114 -10.84 13.14 -15.34
C MET A 114 -11.94 13.63 -16.27
N LYS A 115 -12.94 14.34 -15.77
CA LYS A 115 -13.99 14.96 -16.61
C LYS A 115 -13.44 15.98 -17.60
N SER A 116 -12.39 16.71 -17.26
CA SER A 116 -11.73 17.63 -18.21
C SER A 116 -10.99 16.89 -19.32
N TYR A 117 -10.50 15.70 -19.08
CA TYR A 117 -9.87 14.85 -20.09
C TYR A 117 -10.90 14.13 -20.97
N PHE A 118 -12.04 13.77 -20.41
CA PHE A 118 -13.10 12.97 -21.02
C PHE A 118 -14.48 13.63 -20.84
N PRO A 119 -14.71 14.80 -21.45
CA PRO A 119 -15.95 15.57 -21.23
C PRO A 119 -17.20 14.83 -21.69
N GLU A 120 -17.10 14.02 -22.73
CA GLU A 120 -18.21 13.23 -23.28
C GLU A 120 -18.62 12.06 -22.37
N ASN A 121 -17.73 11.63 -21.45
CA ASN A 121 -17.95 10.52 -20.53
C ASN A 121 -18.15 11.01 -19.08
N SER A 122 -18.62 12.23 -18.90
CA SER A 122 -18.72 12.82 -17.55
C SER A 122 -19.73 12.10 -16.65
N SER A 123 -20.84 11.58 -17.22
CA SER A 123 -21.85 10.80 -16.48
C SER A 123 -21.34 9.44 -16.08
N GLU A 124 -20.68 8.73 -17.00
CA GLU A 124 -20.11 7.41 -16.76
C GLU A 124 -18.99 7.46 -15.69
N LEU A 125 -18.26 8.57 -15.64
CA LEU A 125 -17.27 8.80 -14.57
C LEU A 125 -17.94 8.97 -13.20
N ASP A 126 -19.09 9.65 -13.12
CA ASP A 126 -19.84 9.73 -11.87
C ASP A 126 -20.37 8.37 -11.43
N ASP A 127 -20.95 7.61 -12.34
CA ASP A 127 -21.47 6.26 -12.10
C ASP A 127 -20.36 5.31 -11.63
N TYR A 128 -19.19 5.37 -12.27
CA TYR A 128 -18.02 4.59 -11.89
C TYR A 128 -17.52 4.92 -10.47
N ILE A 129 -17.47 6.20 -10.13
CA ILE A 129 -17.06 6.65 -8.80
C ILE A 129 -18.08 6.24 -7.73
N GLU A 130 -19.36 6.23 -8.06
CA GLU A 130 -20.40 5.76 -7.14
C GLU A 130 -20.36 4.24 -6.96
N LEU A 131 -20.11 3.49 -8.03
CA LEU A 131 -19.88 2.04 -7.96
C LEU A 131 -18.73 1.69 -7.02
N ILE A 132 -17.57 2.34 -7.19
CA ILE A 132 -16.41 2.14 -6.30
C ILE A 132 -16.77 2.41 -4.83
N LYS A 133 -17.55 3.43 -4.57
CA LYS A 133 -17.97 3.82 -3.23
C LYS A 133 -18.87 2.75 -2.60
N ASN A 134 -19.80 2.19 -3.39
CA ASN A 134 -20.73 1.16 -2.94
C ASN A 134 -20.05 -0.20 -2.68
N VAL A 135 -18.97 -0.52 -3.40
CA VAL A 135 -18.18 -1.74 -3.17
C VAL A 135 -17.33 -1.65 -1.90
N ASN A 136 -16.97 -0.42 -1.47
CA ASN A 136 -16.13 -0.19 -0.29
C ASN A 136 -16.92 0.18 0.98
N SER A 137 -18.23 0.14 0.94
CA SER A 137 -19.13 0.36 2.09
C SER A 137 -19.58 -0.98 2.68
#